data_045c2524035aad67dd3868722a129873
#
_entry.id   045c2524035aad67dd3868722a129873
#
_cell.length_a   1.000
_cell.length_b   1.000
_cell.length_c   1.000
_cell.angle_alpha   90.00
_cell.angle_beta   90.00
_cell.angle_gamma   90.00
#
_symmetry.space_group_name_H-M   'P 1'
#
loop_
_entity.id
_entity.type
_entity.pdbx_description
1 polymer ?
#
loop_
_entity_poly.entity_id
_entity_poly.type
_entity_poly.pdbx_seq_one_letter_code
_entity_poly.pdbx_strand_id
1 'polypeptide(L)'
;DPLDGTKEFVHRRGDFTVNIALVEKGIPTRGVVYAPAKSRMFFTQADGQSVEEIGDFAKDQLGETKAISVSNPDNSALMVVASKSHRDQATDDYIGKYGVRDMTSAGSSLKFCLVATGEADLYPRLGRTMEWDTAAGHAVLNGAKKISPTLTLSPMHRALI
;
A
#
# COMPACT_ATOMS: atom_id res chain seq x y z
N ASP A 1 6.19 0.54 12.61
CA ASP A 1 5.91 -0.82 13.06
C ASP A 1 7.01 -1.77 12.58
N PRO A 2 7.80 -2.37 13.47
CA PRO A 2 8.87 -3.30 13.07
C PRO A 2 8.36 -4.66 12.61
N LEU A 3 7.10 -5.01 12.88
CA LEU A 3 6.49 -6.28 12.46
C LEU A 3 4.95 -6.13 12.36
N ASP A 4 4.50 -5.51 11.29
CA ASP A 4 3.09 -5.47 10.93
C ASP A 4 2.66 -6.80 10.30
N GLY A 5 1.50 -7.32 10.71
CA GLY A 5 1.05 -8.64 10.29
C GLY A 5 1.60 -9.77 11.18
N THR A 6 1.62 -9.59 12.49
CA THR A 6 2.11 -10.60 13.45
C THR A 6 1.42 -11.97 13.29
N LYS A 7 0.12 -11.99 12.97
CA LYS A 7 -0.61 -13.25 12.69
C LYS A 7 -0.04 -13.96 11.46
N GLU A 8 0.22 -13.22 10.39
CA GLU A 8 0.80 -13.73 9.15
C GLU A 8 2.21 -14.27 9.39
N PHE A 9 3.00 -13.57 10.20
CA PHE A 9 4.34 -14.00 10.61
C PHE A 9 4.31 -15.31 11.41
N VAL A 10 3.49 -15.38 12.47
CA VAL A 10 3.36 -16.57 13.33
C VAL A 10 2.88 -17.78 12.52
N HIS A 11 1.94 -17.57 11.60
CA HIS A 11 1.43 -18.63 10.72
C HIS A 11 2.25 -18.87 9.46
N ARG A 12 3.42 -18.25 9.33
CA ARG A 12 4.33 -18.38 8.16
C ARG A 12 3.67 -18.09 6.81
N ARG A 13 2.80 -17.09 6.75
CA ARG A 13 2.03 -16.76 5.54
C ARG A 13 2.69 -15.75 4.62
N GLY A 14 3.80 -15.16 4.99
CA GLY A 14 4.60 -14.27 4.14
C GLY A 14 4.01 -12.87 3.87
N ASP A 15 2.83 -12.52 4.37
CA ASP A 15 2.20 -11.21 4.18
C ASP A 15 2.45 -10.26 5.37
N PHE A 16 3.64 -10.27 5.93
CA PHE A 16 4.05 -9.37 6.99
C PHE A 16 5.05 -8.34 6.45
N THR A 17 5.11 -7.17 7.08
CA THR A 17 5.96 -6.06 6.63
C THR A 17 6.67 -5.38 7.79
N VAL A 18 7.81 -4.75 7.47
CA VAL A 18 8.48 -3.76 8.31
C VAL A 18 8.10 -2.39 7.79
N ASN A 19 7.61 -1.52 8.67
CA ASN A 19 7.11 -0.19 8.32
C ASN A 19 7.92 0.90 9.03
N ILE A 20 8.51 1.82 8.26
CA ILE A 20 9.21 3.00 8.76
C ILE A 20 8.61 4.21 8.06
N ALA A 21 8.22 5.23 8.82
CA ALA A 21 7.69 6.47 8.26
C ALA A 21 8.29 7.69 8.95
N LEU A 22 8.52 8.74 8.18
CA LEU A 22 8.71 10.08 8.67
C LEU A 22 7.38 10.82 8.56
N VAL A 23 6.92 11.35 9.69
CA VAL A 23 5.69 12.15 9.77
C VAL A 23 6.05 13.57 10.19
N GLU A 24 5.70 14.54 9.35
CA GLU A 24 5.97 15.95 9.58
C GLU A 24 4.64 16.71 9.65
N LYS A 25 4.38 17.36 10.79
CA LYS A 25 3.14 18.11 11.03
C LYS A 25 1.86 17.28 10.78
N GLY A 26 1.90 15.99 11.17
CA GLY A 26 0.78 15.05 11.01
C GLY A 26 0.64 14.44 9.61
N ILE A 27 1.57 14.74 8.68
CA ILE A 27 1.53 14.23 7.30
C ILE A 27 2.69 13.25 7.10
N PRO A 28 2.45 12.00 6.67
CA PRO A 28 3.51 11.08 6.28
C PRO A 28 4.21 11.58 5.00
N THR A 29 5.47 11.98 5.13
CA THR A 29 6.26 12.55 4.03
C THR A 29 7.24 11.58 3.41
N ARG A 30 7.69 10.58 4.19
CA ARG A 30 8.58 9.51 3.74
C ARG A 30 8.09 8.18 4.29
N GLY A 31 8.22 7.12 3.51
CA GLY A 31 7.85 5.78 3.92
C GLY A 31 8.77 4.72 3.35
N VAL A 32 9.01 3.69 4.16
CA VAL A 32 9.59 2.42 3.72
C VAL A 32 8.66 1.31 4.17
N VAL A 33 8.24 0.48 3.25
CA VAL A 33 7.51 -0.76 3.51
C VAL A 33 8.32 -1.90 2.93
N TYR A 34 8.83 -2.75 3.79
CA TYR A 34 9.60 -3.94 3.39
C TYR A 34 8.80 -5.20 3.66
N ALA A 35 8.59 -6.02 2.65
CA ALA A 35 7.93 -7.32 2.71
C ALA A 35 9.00 -8.44 2.56
N PRO A 36 9.64 -8.90 3.66
CA PRO A 36 10.81 -9.77 3.60
C PRO A 36 10.56 -11.09 2.89
N ALA A 37 9.42 -11.73 3.19
CA ALA A 37 9.08 -13.02 2.61
C ALA A 37 8.73 -12.97 1.11
N LYS A 38 8.63 -11.77 0.55
CA LYS A 38 8.35 -11.54 -0.88
C LYS A 38 9.54 -10.91 -1.60
N SER A 39 10.63 -10.62 -0.89
CA SER A 39 11.79 -9.92 -1.43
C SER A 39 11.40 -8.63 -2.16
N ARG A 40 10.49 -7.84 -1.58
CA ARG A 40 10.00 -6.58 -2.11
C ARG A 40 10.17 -5.47 -1.09
N MET A 41 10.73 -4.35 -1.49
CA MET A 41 10.82 -3.14 -0.67
C MET A 41 10.29 -1.95 -1.46
N PHE A 42 9.44 -1.17 -0.82
CA PHE A 42 8.82 0.02 -1.39
C PHE A 42 9.23 1.23 -0.55
N PHE A 43 9.68 2.30 -1.19
CA PHE A 43 10.07 3.48 -0.45
C PHE A 43 9.95 4.77 -1.24
N THR A 44 9.88 5.90 -0.53
CA THR A 44 9.89 7.23 -1.10
C THR A 44 11.32 7.74 -1.24
N GLN A 45 11.69 8.20 -2.43
CA GLN A 45 12.98 8.83 -2.74
C GLN A 45 13.03 10.29 -2.28
N ALA A 46 14.21 10.92 -2.36
CA ALA A 46 14.44 12.30 -1.94
C ALA A 46 13.57 13.32 -2.69
N ASP A 47 13.24 13.05 -3.93
CA ASP A 47 12.34 13.88 -4.77
C ASP A 47 10.84 13.68 -4.46
N GLY A 48 10.50 12.76 -3.54
CA GLY A 48 9.14 12.42 -3.17
C GLY A 48 8.47 11.37 -4.04
N GLN A 49 9.13 10.87 -5.08
CA GLN A 49 8.61 9.74 -5.86
C GLN A 49 8.82 8.43 -5.12
N SER A 50 7.93 7.47 -5.34
CA SER A 50 8.05 6.14 -4.78
C SER A 50 8.56 5.14 -5.80
N VAL A 51 9.39 4.25 -5.31
CA VAL A 51 10.00 3.17 -6.09
C VAL A 51 9.82 1.84 -5.39
N GLU A 52 9.95 0.77 -6.15
CA GLU A 52 10.10 -0.60 -5.67
C GLU A 52 11.51 -1.10 -5.96
N GLU A 53 12.12 -1.74 -4.97
CA GLU A 53 13.32 -2.55 -5.11
C GLU A 53 12.96 -4.02 -4.92
N ILE A 54 13.38 -4.86 -5.86
CA ILE A 54 13.13 -6.31 -5.87
C ILE A 54 14.46 -7.03 -5.81
N GLY A 55 14.55 -8.06 -5.00
CA GLY A 55 15.71 -8.96 -5.00
C GLY A 55 16.31 -9.17 -3.62
N ASP A 56 17.55 -9.64 -3.62
CA ASP A 56 18.34 -9.88 -2.41
C ASP A 56 18.94 -8.55 -1.95
N PHE A 57 18.36 -8.00 -0.88
CA PHE A 57 18.79 -6.71 -0.33
C PHE A 57 20.15 -6.86 0.34
N ALA A 58 21.16 -6.16 -0.20
CA ALA A 58 22.49 -6.10 0.38
C ALA A 58 22.58 -4.94 1.37
N LYS A 59 23.33 -5.17 2.46
CA LYS A 59 23.69 -4.08 3.37
C LYS A 59 24.58 -3.08 2.62
N ASP A 60 24.28 -1.80 2.80
CA ASP A 60 25.06 -0.69 2.26
C ASP A 60 25.07 -0.57 0.72
N GLN A 61 24.22 -1.29 0.01
CA GLN A 61 24.07 -1.19 -1.44
C GLN A 61 22.61 -1.16 -1.82
N LEU A 62 22.19 -0.09 -2.49
CA LEU A 62 20.88 -0.02 -3.11
C LEU A 62 20.84 -0.90 -4.35
N GLY A 63 19.86 -1.78 -4.46
CA GLY A 63 19.64 -2.61 -5.63
C GLY A 63 19.00 -1.85 -6.79
N GLU A 64 18.58 -2.58 -7.81
CA GLU A 64 17.84 -2.01 -8.91
C GLU A 64 16.45 -1.56 -8.45
N THR A 65 16.14 -0.28 -8.70
CA THR A 65 14.86 0.30 -8.35
C THR A 65 14.00 0.57 -9.57
N LYS A 66 12.70 0.30 -9.45
CA LYS A 66 11.70 0.58 -10.46
C LYS A 66 10.74 1.64 -9.95
N ALA A 67 10.51 2.70 -10.72
CA ALA A 67 9.46 3.66 -10.44
C ALA A 67 8.08 2.98 -10.43
N ILE A 68 7.28 3.28 -9.41
CA ILE A 68 5.92 2.72 -9.28
C ILE A 68 4.88 3.80 -9.52
N SER A 69 3.74 3.39 -10.05
CA SER A 69 2.60 4.27 -10.28
C SER A 69 1.29 3.51 -10.09
N VAL A 70 0.29 4.22 -9.57
CA VAL A 70 -1.08 3.67 -9.48
C VAL A 70 -1.63 3.35 -10.86
N SER A 71 -2.58 2.42 -10.92
CA SER A 71 -3.33 2.07 -12.12
C SER A 71 -4.19 3.25 -12.62
N ASN A 72 -4.89 3.05 -13.72
CA ASN A 72 -5.98 3.90 -14.17
C ASN A 72 -7.30 3.15 -13.93
N PRO A 73 -7.92 3.27 -12.74
CA PRO A 73 -9.02 2.44 -12.35
C PRO A 73 -10.27 2.69 -13.18
N ASP A 74 -10.97 1.62 -13.53
CA ASP A 74 -12.34 1.65 -14.07
C ASP A 74 -13.30 1.25 -12.94
N ASN A 75 -14.16 2.16 -12.50
CA ASN A 75 -15.10 1.93 -11.40
C ASN A 75 -16.13 0.83 -11.70
N SER A 76 -16.27 0.40 -12.93
CA SER A 76 -17.11 -0.73 -13.35
C SER A 76 -16.40 -2.07 -13.29
N ALA A 77 -15.07 -2.10 -13.10
CA ALA A 77 -14.23 -3.31 -13.18
C ALA A 77 -12.98 -3.23 -12.30
N LEU A 78 -13.13 -2.88 -11.02
CA LEU A 78 -12.01 -2.70 -10.10
C LEU A 78 -11.35 -4.03 -9.70
N MET A 79 -10.02 -4.00 -9.58
CA MET A 79 -9.24 -4.97 -8.82
C MET A 79 -9.15 -4.49 -7.36
N VAL A 80 -9.81 -5.20 -6.45
CA VAL A 80 -9.86 -4.83 -5.04
C VAL A 80 -8.88 -5.65 -4.22
N VAL A 81 -8.11 -5.02 -3.35
CA VAL A 81 -7.36 -5.71 -2.32
C VAL A 81 -8.00 -5.46 -0.95
N ALA A 82 -8.30 -6.54 -0.21
CA ALA A 82 -8.93 -6.46 1.10
C ALA A 82 -8.10 -7.18 2.18
N SER A 83 -8.39 -6.89 3.45
CA SER A 83 -7.76 -7.58 4.57
C SER A 83 -8.21 -9.04 4.66
N LYS A 84 -7.27 -9.94 4.93
CA LYS A 84 -7.57 -11.35 5.22
C LYS A 84 -8.29 -11.55 6.56
N SER A 85 -7.93 -10.73 7.54
CA SER A 85 -8.29 -10.96 8.96
C SER A 85 -9.19 -9.89 9.56
N HIS A 86 -9.40 -8.77 8.89
CA HIS A 86 -10.09 -7.59 9.45
C HIS A 86 -11.10 -6.99 8.46
N ARG A 87 -11.76 -7.84 7.69
CA ARG A 87 -12.85 -7.44 6.80
C ARG A 87 -14.15 -7.44 7.59
N ASP A 88 -14.85 -6.34 7.58
CA ASP A 88 -16.13 -6.13 8.25
C ASP A 88 -17.24 -5.80 7.25
N GLN A 89 -18.49 -5.82 7.70
CA GLN A 89 -19.68 -5.57 6.87
C GLN A 89 -19.61 -4.18 6.22
N ALA A 90 -19.15 -3.15 6.96
CA ALA A 90 -19.06 -1.80 6.41
C ALA A 90 -18.08 -1.71 5.24
N THR A 91 -16.97 -2.46 5.30
CA THR A 91 -16.02 -2.60 4.19
C THR A 91 -16.67 -3.31 3.00
N ASP A 92 -17.45 -4.35 3.23
CA ASP A 92 -18.17 -5.09 2.18
C ASP A 92 -19.23 -4.21 1.51
N ASP A 93 -20.00 -3.46 2.28
CA ASP A 93 -20.99 -2.51 1.78
C ASP A 93 -20.34 -1.38 0.96
N TYR A 94 -19.13 -0.96 1.35
CA TYR A 94 -18.37 0.03 0.59
C TYR A 94 -17.90 -0.53 -0.76
N ILE A 95 -17.34 -1.74 -0.77
CA ILE A 95 -16.91 -2.43 -2.00
C ILE A 95 -18.10 -2.64 -2.94
N GLY A 96 -19.26 -2.99 -2.39
CA GLY A 96 -20.50 -3.24 -3.15
C GLY A 96 -21.03 -2.03 -3.94
N LYS A 97 -20.47 -0.82 -3.73
CA LYS A 97 -20.82 0.39 -4.51
C LYS A 97 -20.15 0.46 -5.87
N TYR A 98 -19.22 -0.44 -6.16
CA TYR A 98 -18.41 -0.46 -7.37
C TYR A 98 -18.56 -1.78 -8.11
N GLY A 99 -18.29 -1.76 -9.40
CA GLY A 99 -18.08 -2.99 -10.16
C GLY A 99 -16.72 -3.61 -9.80
N VAL A 100 -16.72 -4.84 -9.35
CA VAL A 100 -15.50 -5.55 -8.98
C VAL A 100 -15.21 -6.63 -10.01
N ARG A 101 -14.08 -6.50 -10.69
CA ARG A 101 -13.61 -7.51 -11.65
C ARG A 101 -13.00 -8.70 -10.92
N ASP A 102 -12.20 -8.42 -9.90
CA ASP A 102 -11.52 -9.46 -9.12
C ASP A 102 -11.16 -8.92 -7.74
N MET A 103 -10.96 -9.82 -6.78
CA MET A 103 -10.60 -9.49 -5.43
C MET A 103 -9.47 -10.37 -4.93
N THR A 104 -8.40 -9.74 -4.46
CA THR A 104 -7.31 -10.41 -3.78
C THR A 104 -7.28 -10.04 -2.29
N SER A 105 -6.58 -10.83 -1.49
CA SER A 105 -6.37 -10.51 -0.09
C SER A 105 -4.89 -10.53 0.26
N ALA A 106 -4.47 -9.53 1.01
CA ALA A 106 -3.12 -9.43 1.54
C ALA A 106 -3.14 -9.03 3.02
N GLY A 107 -2.08 -9.38 3.74
CA GLY A 107 -1.85 -8.93 5.11
C GLY A 107 -1.18 -7.55 5.15
N SER A 108 -1.07 -6.98 6.34
CA SER A 108 -0.26 -5.82 6.70
C SER A 108 -0.42 -4.58 5.78
N SER A 109 0.54 -3.67 5.82
CA SER A 109 0.64 -2.48 4.97
C SER A 109 0.96 -2.80 3.49
N LEU A 110 1.26 -4.05 3.15
CA LEU A 110 1.47 -4.50 1.76
C LEU A 110 0.31 -4.10 0.84
N LYS A 111 -0.91 -3.99 1.36
CA LYS A 111 -2.09 -3.57 0.58
C LYS A 111 -1.96 -2.16 0.00
N PHE A 112 -1.32 -1.23 0.72
CA PHE A 112 -1.00 0.09 0.18
C PHE A 112 -0.03 -0.01 -1.00
N CYS A 113 0.96 -0.90 -0.90
CA CYS A 113 1.96 -1.10 -1.95
C CYS A 113 1.35 -1.71 -3.21
N LEU A 114 0.40 -2.64 -3.07
CA LEU A 114 -0.32 -3.21 -4.21
C LEU A 114 -1.15 -2.16 -4.97
N VAL A 115 -1.70 -1.18 -4.26
CA VAL A 115 -2.36 -0.04 -4.93
C VAL A 115 -1.32 0.89 -5.54
N ALA A 116 -0.21 1.16 -4.84
CA ALA A 116 0.86 2.03 -5.32
C ALA A 116 1.55 1.51 -6.60
N THR A 117 1.61 0.19 -6.78
CA THR A 117 2.17 -0.45 -7.99
C THR A 117 1.17 -0.64 -9.11
N GLY A 118 -0.11 -0.35 -8.87
CA GLY A 118 -1.19 -0.60 -9.84
C GLY A 118 -1.62 -2.07 -9.94
N GLU A 119 -1.14 -2.94 -9.06
CA GLU A 119 -1.57 -4.34 -8.96
C GLU A 119 -3.00 -4.45 -8.39
N ALA A 120 -3.43 -3.43 -7.64
CA ALA A 120 -4.81 -3.25 -7.20
C ALA A 120 -5.26 -1.81 -7.46
N ASP A 121 -6.57 -1.63 -7.58
CA ASP A 121 -7.19 -0.34 -7.83
C ASP A 121 -7.74 0.30 -6.55
N LEU A 122 -8.16 -0.52 -5.60
CA LEU A 122 -8.86 -0.09 -4.39
C LEU A 122 -8.45 -0.94 -3.18
N TYR A 123 -8.13 -0.27 -2.08
CA TYR A 123 -7.98 -0.86 -0.75
C TYR A 123 -8.89 -0.15 0.25
N PRO A 124 -10.09 -0.64 0.52
CA PRO A 124 -10.96 -0.07 1.55
C PRO A 124 -10.62 -0.65 2.91
N ARG A 125 -10.60 0.21 3.94
CA ARG A 125 -10.52 -0.18 5.34
C ARG A 125 -11.33 0.81 6.17
N LEU A 126 -12.49 0.36 6.65
CA LEU A 126 -13.39 1.16 7.49
C LEU A 126 -13.27 0.80 8.97
N GLY A 127 -12.71 -0.37 9.28
CA GLY A 127 -12.41 -0.77 10.65
C GLY A 127 -11.21 -0.02 11.23
N ARG A 128 -11.11 -0.04 12.56
CA ARG A 128 -10.02 0.61 13.31
C ARG A 128 -8.64 0.12 12.84
N THR A 129 -7.71 1.07 12.69
CA THR A 129 -6.30 0.83 12.42
C THR A 129 -5.44 1.81 13.22
N MET A 130 -4.16 1.55 13.32
CA MET A 130 -3.22 2.40 14.06
C MET A 130 -2.36 3.19 13.08
N GLU A 131 -1.85 4.33 13.52
CA GLU A 131 -1.02 5.22 12.68
C GLU A 131 0.25 4.53 12.18
N TRP A 132 0.87 3.69 13.00
CA TRP A 132 2.07 2.94 12.62
C TRP A 132 1.81 1.82 11.61
N ASP A 133 0.55 1.38 11.44
CA ASP A 133 0.14 0.42 10.41
C ASP A 133 -0.04 1.12 9.05
N THR A 134 -0.25 2.44 9.03
CA THR A 134 -0.70 3.16 7.83
C THR A 134 0.30 4.18 7.31
N ALA A 135 1.06 4.86 8.18
CA ALA A 135 1.87 6.01 7.79
C ALA A 135 2.89 5.70 6.69
N ALA A 136 3.61 4.58 6.78
CA ALA A 136 4.59 4.19 5.77
C ALA A 136 3.93 3.89 4.41
N GLY A 137 2.88 3.06 4.42
CA GLY A 137 2.12 2.73 3.21
C GLY A 137 1.46 3.96 2.58
N HIS A 138 0.94 4.88 3.40
CA HIS A 138 0.37 6.15 2.95
C HIS A 138 1.42 7.02 2.24
N ALA A 139 2.62 7.17 2.80
CA ALA A 139 3.70 7.93 2.16
C ALA A 139 4.11 7.30 0.82
N VAL A 140 4.26 5.96 0.77
CA VAL A 140 4.59 5.23 -0.46
C VAL A 140 3.49 5.43 -1.51
N LEU A 141 2.22 5.32 -1.14
CA LEU A 141 1.10 5.52 -2.07
C LEU A 141 1.05 6.96 -2.60
N ASN A 142 1.31 7.95 -1.74
CA ASN A 142 1.35 9.35 -2.16
C ASN A 142 2.46 9.64 -3.17
N GLY A 143 3.62 8.98 -3.05
CA GLY A 143 4.74 9.10 -3.98
C GLY A 143 4.56 8.31 -5.30
N ALA A 144 3.58 7.42 -5.37
CA ALA A 144 3.28 6.60 -6.55
C ALA A 144 2.32 7.28 -7.55
N LYS A 145 2.22 8.61 -7.54
CA LYS A 145 1.30 9.36 -8.41
C LYS A 145 1.69 9.19 -9.87
N LYS A 146 0.69 9.04 -10.75
CA LYS A 146 0.91 9.15 -12.19
C LYS A 146 1.60 10.47 -12.52
N ILE A 147 2.68 10.40 -13.30
CA ILE A 147 3.29 11.54 -13.97
C ILE A 147 2.35 11.96 -15.12
N SER A 148 1.21 12.55 -14.76
CA SER A 148 0.33 13.22 -15.73
C SER A 148 -0.08 14.57 -15.15
N PRO A 149 0.17 15.67 -15.87
CA PRO A 149 -0.10 17.02 -15.35
C PRO A 149 -1.59 17.36 -15.20
N THR A 150 -2.51 16.42 -15.39
CA THR A 150 -3.96 16.73 -15.54
C THR A 150 -4.90 15.86 -14.70
N LEU A 151 -4.43 15.15 -13.67
CA LEU A 151 -5.37 14.44 -12.79
C LEU A 151 -5.46 15.13 -11.44
N THR A 152 -6.49 15.95 -11.27
CA THR A 152 -7.11 16.25 -9.97
C THR A 152 -7.43 14.93 -9.29
N LEU A 153 -6.84 14.70 -8.11
CA LEU A 153 -7.15 13.55 -7.28
C LEU A 153 -8.67 13.44 -7.10
N SER A 154 -9.25 12.35 -7.59
CA SER A 154 -10.63 11.99 -7.31
C SER A 154 -10.85 11.99 -5.80
N PRO A 155 -12.05 12.38 -5.31
CA PRO A 155 -12.41 12.29 -3.89
C PRO A 155 -12.18 10.90 -3.27
N MET A 156 -12.03 9.87 -4.08
CA MET A 156 -11.75 8.48 -3.67
C MET A 156 -10.42 8.30 -2.92
N HIS A 157 -9.42 9.17 -3.13
CA HIS A 157 -8.16 9.12 -2.39
C HIS A 157 -8.28 9.66 -0.96
N ARG A 158 -9.41 10.26 -0.59
CA ARG A 158 -9.71 10.75 0.77
C ARG A 158 -10.35 9.70 1.67
N ALA A 159 -10.76 8.56 1.14
CA ALA A 159 -11.41 7.49 1.92
C ALA A 159 -10.42 6.50 2.55
N LEU A 160 -9.12 6.79 2.48
CA LEU A 160 -8.03 5.98 3.06
C LEU A 160 -7.45 6.57 4.36
N ILE A 161 -8.13 7.57 4.95
CA ILE A 161 -7.72 8.15 6.26
C ILE A 161 -8.82 7.90 7.26
#